data_dc361e6cb0d54c36ebd58d62ea7fcff0
#
_entry.id   dc361e6cb0d54c36ebd58d62ea7fcff0
#
_cell.length_a   1.000
_cell.length_b   1.000
_cell.length_c   1.000
_cell.angle_alpha   90.00
_cell.angle_beta   90.00
_cell.angle_gamma   90.00
#
_symmetry.space_group_name_H-M   'P 1'
#
loop_
_entity.id
_entity.type
_entity.pdbx_description
1 polymer ?
#
loop_
_entity_poly.entity_id
_entity_poly.type
_entity_poly.pdbx_seq_one_letter_code
_entity_poly.pdbx_strand_id
1 'polypeptide(L)'
;MRLSLRQVAAGGRSRLREALADLVDRPYLPIPADDTDLFLVSYPKSGVNWLKWLMATANLRLSGDPREITFFNHSDFIADLHSVRRVGPPGLAVPGCRCFTSHAPWMRRYRKVIYLVRDPRHVMPSYHTHLTSRRAWQGTLEQLVAHEQYGIRAWVNHVGGWLDRVDATASFTLLRYEDLRVRTAEELIRI
;
A
#
# COMPACT_ATOMS: atom_id res chain seq x y z
N MET A 1 -22.51 18.85 28.88
CA MET A 1 -21.75 19.37 27.71
C MET A 1 -22.51 18.95 26.44
N ARG A 2 -23.25 19.87 25.81
CA ARG A 2 -24.12 19.54 24.65
C ARG A 2 -23.29 19.69 23.37
N LEU A 3 -23.01 18.59 22.70
CA LEU A 3 -22.41 18.60 21.34
C LEU A 3 -23.36 19.34 20.38
N SER A 4 -22.83 20.28 19.62
CA SER A 4 -23.64 21.05 18.66
C SER A 4 -24.10 20.16 17.52
N LEU A 5 -25.31 20.40 17.00
CA LEU A 5 -25.88 19.69 15.83
C LEU A 5 -24.95 19.72 14.59
N ARG A 6 -24.05 20.70 14.51
CA ARG A 6 -23.03 20.78 13.44
C ARG A 6 -21.93 19.74 13.57
N GLN A 7 -21.52 19.35 14.79
CA GLN A 7 -20.51 18.32 15.03
C GLN A 7 -21.07 16.91 14.79
N VAL A 8 -22.34 16.68 15.10
CA VAL A 8 -23.02 15.42 14.81
C VAL A 8 -23.22 15.23 13.29
N ALA A 9 -23.58 16.32 12.57
CA ALA A 9 -23.75 16.29 11.12
C ALA A 9 -22.40 16.10 10.36
N ALA A 10 -21.30 16.63 10.87
CA ALA A 10 -19.97 16.43 10.27
C ALA A 10 -19.48 14.98 10.44
N GLY A 11 -19.67 14.39 11.61
CA GLY A 11 -19.34 12.98 11.86
C GLY A 11 -20.19 11.99 11.06
N GLY A 12 -21.47 12.31 10.83
CA GLY A 12 -22.37 11.50 9.99
C GLY A 12 -22.00 11.51 8.51
N ARG A 13 -21.58 12.67 7.98
CA ARG A 13 -21.11 12.79 6.57
C ARG A 13 -19.78 12.11 6.33
N SER A 14 -18.85 12.11 7.31
CA SER A 14 -17.61 11.37 7.24
C SER A 14 -17.86 9.87 7.18
N ARG A 15 -18.68 9.34 8.08
CA ARG A 15 -19.03 7.91 8.12
C ARG A 15 -19.77 7.43 6.86
N LEU A 16 -20.64 8.28 6.30
CA LEU A 16 -21.35 7.96 5.06
C LEU A 16 -20.40 7.96 3.85
N ARG A 17 -19.46 8.91 3.79
CA ARG A 17 -18.40 8.94 2.77
C ARG A 17 -17.47 7.74 2.88
N GLU A 18 -17.09 7.35 4.08
CA GLU A 18 -16.25 6.17 4.34
C GLU A 18 -17.00 4.88 3.96
N ALA A 19 -18.28 4.77 4.28
CA ALA A 19 -19.12 3.63 3.88
C ALA A 19 -19.35 3.58 2.36
N LEU A 20 -19.48 4.74 1.69
CA LEU A 20 -19.59 4.83 0.24
C LEU A 20 -18.26 4.54 -0.45
N ALA A 21 -17.14 4.98 0.11
CA ALA A 21 -15.79 4.60 -0.36
C ALA A 21 -15.60 3.09 -0.26
N ASP A 22 -15.98 2.47 0.86
CA ASP A 22 -15.98 1.01 1.03
C ASP A 22 -16.86 0.26 0.01
N LEU A 23 -17.93 0.89 -0.48
CA LEU A 23 -18.78 0.33 -1.55
C LEU A 23 -18.16 0.50 -2.94
N VAL A 24 -17.49 1.63 -3.19
CA VAL A 24 -16.82 1.92 -4.47
C VAL A 24 -15.55 1.08 -4.62
N ASP A 25 -14.87 0.78 -3.50
CA ASP A 25 -13.62 -0.01 -3.49
C ASP A 25 -13.85 -1.54 -3.52
N ARG A 26 -15.10 -2.00 -3.47
CA ARG A 26 -15.44 -3.43 -3.64
C ARG A 26 -14.88 -4.08 -4.91
N PRO A 27 -14.75 -3.39 -6.06
CA PRO A 27 -14.13 -3.98 -7.24
C PRO A 27 -12.63 -4.23 -7.10
N TYR A 28 -11.94 -3.62 -6.12
CA TYR A 28 -10.49 -3.79 -5.90
C TYR A 28 -10.14 -4.91 -4.90
N LEU A 29 -11.12 -5.46 -4.19
CA LEU A 29 -10.96 -6.65 -3.36
C LEU A 29 -11.76 -7.79 -3.98
N PRO A 30 -11.19 -8.59 -4.87
CA PRO A 30 -11.87 -9.72 -5.51
C PRO A 30 -12.23 -10.83 -4.52
N ILE A 31 -11.78 -10.73 -3.27
CA ILE A 31 -12.04 -11.67 -2.18
C ILE A 31 -12.42 -10.84 -0.94
N PRO A 32 -13.40 -11.29 -0.12
CA PRO A 32 -13.63 -10.66 1.17
C PRO A 32 -12.33 -10.59 1.96
N ALA A 33 -11.97 -9.42 2.47
CA ALA A 33 -10.81 -9.26 3.33
C ALA A 33 -11.05 -10.05 4.63
N ASP A 34 -10.04 -10.83 5.02
CA ASP A 34 -9.99 -11.53 6.30
C ASP A 34 -9.25 -10.68 7.33
N ASP A 35 -9.59 -10.80 8.60
CA ASP A 35 -8.91 -10.07 9.69
C ASP A 35 -7.44 -10.48 9.84
N THR A 36 -7.04 -11.61 9.26
CA THR A 36 -5.65 -12.07 9.23
C THR A 36 -4.85 -11.51 8.05
N ASP A 37 -5.49 -10.94 7.03
CA ASP A 37 -4.83 -10.42 5.83
C ASP A 37 -3.85 -9.30 6.16
N LEU A 38 -2.68 -9.35 5.54
CA LEU A 38 -1.63 -8.32 5.62
C LEU A 38 -1.60 -7.50 4.33
N PHE A 39 -1.63 -6.19 4.46
CA PHE A 39 -1.58 -5.26 3.34
C PHE A 39 -0.26 -4.48 3.34
N LEU A 40 0.51 -4.63 2.28
CA LEU A 40 1.67 -3.78 1.99
C LEU A 40 1.17 -2.56 1.23
N VAL A 41 1.06 -1.45 1.91
CA VAL A 41 0.50 -0.23 1.32
C VAL A 41 1.59 0.79 1.07
N SER A 42 1.50 1.48 -0.05
CA SER A 42 2.42 2.58 -0.36
C SER A 42 1.84 3.51 -1.41
N TYR A 43 2.31 4.74 -1.46
CA TYR A 43 2.12 5.56 -2.67
C TYR A 43 2.87 4.91 -3.85
N PRO A 44 2.38 5.01 -5.10
CA PRO A 44 3.07 4.45 -6.26
C PRO A 44 4.56 4.82 -6.32
N LYS A 45 5.42 3.88 -6.72
CA LYS A 45 6.87 4.07 -6.86
C LYS A 45 7.66 4.24 -5.56
N SER A 46 7.07 3.95 -4.41
CA SER A 46 7.77 3.94 -3.11
C SER A 46 8.65 2.70 -2.88
N GLY A 47 8.66 1.72 -3.81
CA GLY A 47 9.55 0.55 -3.72
C GLY A 47 8.88 -0.73 -3.23
N VAL A 48 7.54 -0.82 -3.27
CA VAL A 48 6.77 -1.97 -2.79
C VAL A 48 7.16 -3.30 -3.46
N ASN A 49 7.54 -3.30 -4.73
CA ASN A 49 7.99 -4.52 -5.42
C ASN A 49 9.30 -5.07 -4.83
N TRP A 50 10.19 -4.19 -4.38
CA TRP A 50 11.39 -4.62 -3.68
C TRP A 50 11.07 -5.20 -2.30
N LEU A 51 10.18 -4.56 -1.55
CA LEU A 51 9.70 -5.09 -0.27
C LEU A 51 9.02 -6.47 -0.46
N LYS A 52 8.18 -6.63 -1.48
CA LYS A 52 7.58 -7.93 -1.85
C LYS A 52 8.65 -9.00 -2.05
N TRP A 53 9.64 -8.69 -2.86
CA TRP A 53 10.73 -9.62 -3.16
C TRP A 53 11.49 -10.01 -1.89
N LEU A 54 11.83 -9.05 -1.04
CA LEU A 54 12.53 -9.28 0.23
C LEU A 54 11.72 -10.17 1.17
N MET A 55 10.44 -9.82 1.41
CA MET A 55 9.56 -10.58 2.30
C MET A 55 9.33 -12.00 1.81
N ALA A 56 9.05 -12.17 0.53
CA ALA A 56 8.85 -13.46 -0.08
C ALA A 56 10.12 -14.33 -0.01
N THR A 57 11.29 -13.74 -0.28
CA THR A 57 12.58 -14.43 -0.17
C THR A 57 12.87 -14.86 1.27
N ALA A 58 12.66 -13.95 2.24
CA ALA A 58 12.86 -14.26 3.66
C ALA A 58 11.96 -15.41 4.10
N ASN A 59 10.68 -15.38 3.73
CA ASN A 59 9.73 -16.42 4.09
C ASN A 59 10.09 -17.79 3.49
N LEU A 60 10.47 -17.86 2.20
CA LEU A 60 10.89 -19.13 1.61
C LEU A 60 12.13 -19.70 2.31
N ARG A 61 13.09 -18.86 2.65
CA ARG A 61 14.29 -19.27 3.38
C ARG A 61 13.96 -19.81 4.76
N LEU A 62 13.10 -19.11 5.50
CA LEU A 62 12.68 -19.54 6.85
C LEU A 62 11.84 -20.82 6.85
N SER A 63 11.04 -21.03 5.81
CA SER A 63 10.22 -22.24 5.66
C SER A 63 10.96 -23.43 5.05
N GLY A 64 12.22 -23.28 4.63
CA GLY A 64 12.98 -24.32 3.92
C GLY A 64 12.44 -24.62 2.52
N ASP A 65 11.64 -23.74 1.94
CA ASP A 65 11.08 -23.92 0.60
C ASP A 65 12.19 -23.72 -0.44
N PRO A 66 12.42 -24.71 -1.34
CA PRO A 66 13.52 -24.66 -2.31
C PRO A 66 13.25 -23.70 -3.49
N ARG A 67 12.03 -23.16 -3.62
CA ARG A 67 11.70 -22.27 -4.73
C ARG A 67 12.54 -21.01 -4.71
N GLU A 68 12.90 -20.52 -5.88
CA GLU A 68 13.62 -19.27 -6.04
C GLU A 68 12.67 -18.14 -6.39
N ILE A 69 12.81 -17.01 -5.68
CA ILE A 69 12.09 -15.78 -6.00
C ILE A 69 12.97 -14.86 -6.82
N THR A 70 12.45 -14.53 -7.98
CA THR A 70 13.01 -13.54 -8.88
C THR A 70 12.14 -12.27 -8.87
N PHE A 71 12.66 -11.20 -9.48
CA PHE A 71 11.88 -9.99 -9.67
C PHE A 71 10.65 -10.20 -10.59
N PHE A 72 10.61 -11.29 -11.36
CA PHE A 72 9.53 -11.59 -12.30
C PHE A 72 8.39 -12.42 -11.69
N ASN A 73 8.68 -13.23 -10.67
CA ASN A 73 7.68 -14.13 -10.05
C ASN A 73 7.24 -13.73 -8.63
N HIS A 74 7.77 -12.65 -8.07
CA HIS A 74 7.43 -12.20 -6.71
C HIS A 74 5.92 -11.91 -6.52
N SER A 75 5.19 -11.59 -7.60
CA SER A 75 3.74 -11.37 -7.57
C SER A 75 2.93 -12.66 -7.41
N ASP A 76 3.53 -13.82 -7.65
CA ASP A 76 2.90 -15.13 -7.40
C ASP A 76 2.82 -15.42 -5.90
N PHE A 77 3.65 -14.76 -5.11
CA PHE A 77 3.72 -14.92 -3.65
C PHE A 77 2.96 -13.82 -2.89
N ILE A 78 2.97 -12.61 -3.40
CA ILE A 78 2.24 -11.47 -2.83
C ILE A 78 1.45 -10.81 -3.97
N ALA A 79 0.12 -10.95 -3.91
CA ALA A 79 -0.76 -10.46 -4.95
C ALA A 79 -0.85 -8.93 -4.95
N ASP A 80 -0.94 -8.34 -6.15
CA ASP A 80 -1.18 -6.92 -6.32
C ASP A 80 -2.68 -6.66 -6.56
N LEU A 81 -3.34 -6.01 -5.62
CA LEU A 81 -4.78 -5.74 -5.68
C LEU A 81 -5.21 -4.88 -6.88
N HIS A 82 -4.29 -4.11 -7.46
CA HIS A 82 -4.61 -3.27 -8.62
C HIS A 82 -4.51 -4.03 -9.95
N SER A 83 -3.79 -5.14 -10.01
CA SER A 83 -3.56 -5.91 -11.23
C SER A 83 -4.36 -7.21 -11.31
N VAL A 84 -5.02 -7.61 -10.22
CA VAL A 84 -5.63 -8.93 -10.13
C VAL A 84 -7.08 -8.92 -10.59
N ARG A 85 -7.31 -9.36 -11.79
CA ARG A 85 -8.65 -9.79 -12.25
C ARG A 85 -9.05 -11.20 -11.77
N ARG A 86 -8.10 -12.01 -11.30
CA ARG A 86 -8.31 -13.33 -10.70
C ARG A 86 -7.20 -13.58 -9.69
N VAL A 87 -7.53 -13.56 -8.42
CA VAL A 87 -6.64 -14.06 -7.38
C VAL A 87 -6.81 -15.58 -7.35
N GLY A 88 -5.79 -16.30 -7.84
CA GLY A 88 -5.53 -17.63 -7.31
C GLY A 88 -5.24 -17.51 -5.81
N PRO A 89 -5.24 -18.59 -5.04
CA PRO A 89 -4.83 -18.50 -3.65
C PRO A 89 -3.47 -17.80 -3.62
N PRO A 90 -3.33 -16.66 -2.92
CA PRO A 90 -2.04 -15.98 -2.84
C PRO A 90 -1.05 -16.95 -2.20
N GLY A 91 0.10 -17.08 -2.82
CA GLY A 91 1.20 -17.78 -2.20
C GLY A 91 1.44 -17.17 -0.82
N LEU A 92 1.70 -18.01 0.18
CA LEU A 92 1.91 -17.55 1.54
C LEU A 92 3.28 -16.87 1.62
N ALA A 93 3.31 -15.53 1.47
CA ALA A 93 4.53 -14.77 1.71
C ALA A 93 4.81 -14.56 3.20
N VAL A 94 3.81 -14.84 4.04
CA VAL A 94 3.90 -14.83 5.49
C VAL A 94 3.16 -16.07 6.01
N PRO A 95 3.77 -16.88 6.90
CA PRO A 95 3.12 -18.06 7.43
C PRO A 95 1.76 -17.75 8.04
N GLY A 96 0.72 -18.41 7.56
CA GLY A 96 -0.63 -18.32 8.14
C GLY A 96 -1.43 -17.07 7.74
N CYS A 97 -0.92 -16.16 6.87
CA CYS A 97 -1.71 -15.04 6.39
C CYS A 97 -1.54 -14.78 4.89
N ARG A 98 -2.61 -14.29 4.27
CA ARG A 98 -2.56 -13.78 2.90
C ARG A 98 -1.92 -12.40 2.91
N CYS A 99 -1.06 -12.12 1.94
CA CYS A 99 -0.41 -10.83 1.83
C CYS A 99 -0.73 -10.19 0.48
N PHE A 100 -1.08 -8.91 0.51
CA PHE A 100 -1.48 -8.14 -0.67
C PHE A 100 -0.73 -6.82 -0.74
N THR A 101 -0.46 -6.33 -1.96
CA THR A 101 -0.01 -4.95 -2.14
C THR A 101 -1.14 -4.05 -2.60
N SER A 102 -1.13 -2.80 -2.13
CA SER A 102 -2.11 -1.79 -2.50
C SER A 102 -1.51 -0.40 -2.60
N HIS A 103 -2.06 0.41 -3.51
CA HIS A 103 -1.83 1.85 -3.59
C HIS A 103 -3.09 2.66 -3.23
N ALA A 104 -4.05 2.00 -2.58
CA ALA A 104 -5.29 2.66 -2.16
C ALA A 104 -5.05 3.69 -1.06
N PRO A 105 -5.86 4.75 -0.97
CA PRO A 105 -5.93 5.59 0.21
C PRO A 105 -6.35 4.75 1.42
N TRP A 106 -6.34 5.34 2.61
CA TRP A 106 -6.74 4.61 3.80
C TRP A 106 -8.12 3.97 3.66
N MET A 107 -8.18 2.68 4.08
CA MET A 107 -9.38 1.85 4.03
C MET A 107 -9.55 1.13 5.37
N ARG A 108 -10.73 1.26 5.97
CA ARG A 108 -11.06 0.66 7.28
C ARG A 108 -10.89 -0.86 7.32
N ARG A 109 -11.07 -1.53 6.18
CA ARG A 109 -10.96 -3.00 6.06
C ARG A 109 -9.50 -3.50 6.05
N TYR A 110 -8.51 -2.62 5.84
CA TYR A 110 -7.11 -2.98 5.94
C TYR A 110 -6.69 -2.97 7.40
N ARG A 111 -6.86 -4.12 8.07
CA ARG A 111 -6.69 -4.21 9.51
C ARG A 111 -5.23 -4.37 9.93
N LYS A 112 -4.42 -5.08 9.13
CA LYS A 112 -2.98 -5.23 9.35
C LYS A 112 -2.24 -4.61 8.18
N VAL A 113 -1.45 -3.60 8.44
CA VAL A 113 -0.81 -2.78 7.41
C VAL A 113 0.67 -2.60 7.70
N ILE A 114 1.50 -2.87 6.70
CA ILE A 114 2.85 -2.35 6.59
C ILE A 114 2.78 -1.21 5.58
N TYR A 115 2.96 0.01 6.05
CA TYR A 115 2.92 1.20 5.21
C TYR A 115 4.34 1.60 4.82
N LEU A 116 4.69 1.45 3.53
CA LEU A 116 6.00 1.82 3.00
C LEU A 116 5.95 3.27 2.49
N VAL A 117 6.69 4.14 3.15
CA VAL A 117 6.90 5.53 2.74
C VAL A 117 8.28 5.73 2.13
N ARG A 118 8.38 6.61 1.15
CA ARG A 118 9.65 7.00 0.51
C ARG A 118 9.66 8.51 0.27
N ASP A 119 10.84 9.11 0.34
CA ASP A 119 11.06 10.53 0.04
C ASP A 119 10.45 10.90 -1.34
N PRO A 120 9.54 11.88 -1.38
CA PRO A 120 8.87 12.26 -2.62
C PRO A 120 9.83 12.80 -3.69
N ARG A 121 11.00 13.33 -3.30
CA ARG A 121 12.04 13.76 -4.24
C ARG A 121 12.58 12.61 -5.10
N HIS A 122 12.51 11.37 -4.60
CA HIS A 122 12.86 10.15 -5.32
C HIS A 122 11.64 9.47 -5.95
N VAL A 123 10.44 9.64 -5.36
CA VAL A 123 9.20 9.07 -5.89
C VAL A 123 8.79 9.76 -7.17
N MET A 124 8.78 11.11 -7.21
CA MET A 124 8.27 11.87 -8.36
C MET A 124 9.03 11.58 -9.67
N PRO A 125 10.38 11.59 -9.73
CA PRO A 125 11.10 11.22 -10.94
C PRO A 125 10.83 9.78 -11.38
N SER A 126 10.78 8.83 -10.43
CA SER A 126 10.45 7.43 -10.72
C SER A 126 9.03 7.27 -11.26
N TYR A 127 8.09 8.07 -10.76
CA TYR A 127 6.70 8.02 -11.21
C TYR A 127 6.56 8.65 -12.60
N HIS A 128 7.24 9.77 -12.85
CA HIS A 128 7.31 10.39 -14.17
C HIS A 128 7.80 9.39 -15.23
N THR A 129 8.97 8.77 -15.00
CA THR A 129 9.52 7.76 -15.91
C THR A 129 8.53 6.60 -16.15
N HIS A 130 7.88 6.12 -15.09
CA HIS A 130 6.92 5.03 -15.19
C HIS A 130 5.68 5.39 -16.01
N LEU A 131 5.09 6.55 -15.79
CA LEU A 131 3.91 7.00 -16.53
C LEU A 131 4.22 7.31 -17.99
N THR A 132 5.38 7.93 -18.25
CA THR A 132 5.85 8.25 -19.60
C THR A 132 6.13 6.97 -20.41
N SER A 133 6.81 5.98 -19.82
CA SER A 133 7.10 4.70 -20.47
C SER A 133 5.83 3.92 -20.84
N ARG A 134 4.75 4.12 -20.08
CA ARG A 134 3.43 3.51 -20.36
C ARG A 134 2.53 4.38 -21.24
N ARG A 135 3.04 5.52 -21.73
CA ARG A 135 2.27 6.51 -22.50
C ARG A 135 1.05 7.07 -21.73
N ALA A 136 1.07 6.98 -20.42
CA ALA A 136 0.03 7.54 -19.55
C ALA A 136 0.30 9.01 -19.18
N TRP A 137 1.48 9.53 -19.50
CA TRP A 137 1.89 10.91 -19.27
C TRP A 137 2.78 11.43 -20.40
N GLN A 138 2.55 12.67 -20.83
CA GLN A 138 3.34 13.32 -21.90
C GLN A 138 3.95 14.66 -21.48
N GLY A 139 3.71 15.09 -20.23
CA GLY A 139 4.25 16.33 -19.68
C GLY A 139 5.65 16.19 -19.08
N THR A 140 6.22 17.32 -18.67
CA THR A 140 7.51 17.36 -17.97
C THR A 140 7.40 16.85 -16.52
N LEU A 141 8.53 16.66 -15.84
CA LEU A 141 8.56 16.29 -14.43
C LEU A 141 7.92 17.38 -13.55
N GLU A 142 8.18 18.66 -13.85
CA GLU A 142 7.61 19.79 -13.12
C GLU A 142 6.09 19.80 -13.23
N GLN A 143 5.56 19.53 -14.42
CA GLN A 143 4.12 19.41 -14.64
C GLN A 143 3.53 18.23 -13.87
N LEU A 144 4.24 17.09 -13.79
CA LEU A 144 3.81 15.97 -12.98
C LEU A 144 3.80 16.31 -11.48
N VAL A 145 4.85 16.97 -10.98
CA VAL A 145 4.95 17.39 -9.57
C VAL A 145 3.79 18.30 -9.16
N ALA A 146 3.37 19.17 -10.05
CA ALA A 146 2.24 20.10 -9.85
C ALA A 146 0.86 19.43 -10.04
N HIS A 147 0.79 18.24 -10.63
CA HIS A 147 -0.47 17.59 -10.99
C HIS A 147 -1.22 17.09 -9.75
N GLU A 148 -2.55 17.32 -9.70
CA GLU A 148 -3.36 17.01 -8.51
C GLU A 148 -3.42 15.53 -8.17
N GLN A 149 -3.53 14.65 -9.20
CA GLN A 149 -3.72 13.22 -9.00
C GLN A 149 -2.42 12.41 -8.91
N TYR A 150 -1.31 12.92 -9.47
CA TYR A 150 -0.05 12.19 -9.57
C TYR A 150 1.10 12.88 -8.86
N GLY A 151 0.96 14.16 -8.53
CA GLY A 151 2.02 14.99 -8.00
C GLY A 151 2.18 14.93 -6.50
N ILE A 152 2.92 15.94 -6.02
CA ILE A 152 3.28 16.01 -4.59
C ILE A 152 2.06 16.12 -3.67
N ARG A 153 1.00 16.81 -4.09
CA ARG A 153 -0.24 16.92 -3.30
C ARG A 153 -0.91 15.55 -3.10
N ALA A 154 -0.97 14.73 -4.16
CA ALA A 154 -1.50 13.39 -4.07
C ALA A 154 -0.67 12.51 -3.13
N TRP A 155 0.67 12.62 -3.19
CA TRP A 155 1.57 11.95 -2.26
C TRP A 155 1.31 12.37 -0.81
N VAL A 156 1.23 13.67 -0.53
CA VAL A 156 0.94 14.21 0.82
C VAL A 156 -0.40 13.70 1.34
N ASN A 157 -1.45 13.75 0.50
CA ASN A 157 -2.79 13.28 0.89
C ASN A 157 -2.82 11.78 1.18
N HIS A 158 -2.10 10.98 0.39
CA HIS A 158 -2.01 9.54 0.59
C HIS A 158 -1.25 9.19 1.87
N VAL A 159 -0.08 9.78 2.08
CA VAL A 159 0.74 9.54 3.28
C VAL A 159 0.03 10.05 4.53
N GLY A 160 -0.44 11.31 4.51
CA GLY A 160 -1.17 11.90 5.63
C GLY A 160 -2.43 11.12 5.96
N GLY A 161 -3.21 10.73 4.94
CA GLY A 161 -4.43 9.95 5.11
C GLY A 161 -4.22 8.62 5.83
N TRP A 162 -3.06 7.97 5.69
CA TRP A 162 -2.69 6.76 6.42
C TRP A 162 -2.15 7.08 7.82
N LEU A 163 -1.27 8.08 7.96
CA LEU A 163 -0.65 8.43 9.23
C LEU A 163 -1.66 9.00 10.23
N ASP A 164 -2.63 9.78 9.77
CA ASP A 164 -3.70 10.34 10.60
C ASP A 164 -4.67 9.28 11.16
N ARG A 165 -4.56 8.03 10.67
CA ARG A 165 -5.47 6.92 11.04
C ARG A 165 -4.75 5.68 11.56
N VAL A 166 -3.54 5.85 12.05
CA VAL A 166 -2.77 4.76 12.66
C VAL A 166 -3.57 4.08 13.78
N ASP A 167 -4.18 4.87 14.68
CA ASP A 167 -4.96 4.35 15.80
C ASP A 167 -6.29 3.69 15.38
N ALA A 168 -6.76 3.94 14.16
CA ALA A 168 -7.94 3.30 13.60
C ALA A 168 -7.62 1.98 12.88
N THR A 169 -6.34 1.63 12.75
CA THR A 169 -5.83 0.41 12.11
C THR A 169 -5.41 -0.58 13.20
N ALA A 170 -5.92 -1.81 13.16
CA ALA A 170 -5.70 -2.79 14.22
C ALA A 170 -4.21 -3.14 14.43
N SER A 171 -3.44 -3.17 13.35
CA SER A 171 -1.97 -3.32 13.38
C SER A 171 -1.37 -2.47 12.27
N PHE A 172 -0.52 -1.51 12.62
CA PHE A 172 0.11 -0.59 11.68
C PHE A 172 1.61 -0.52 11.92
N THR A 173 2.38 -0.81 10.88
CA THR A 173 3.84 -0.67 10.91
C THR A 173 4.27 0.32 9.83
N LEU A 174 4.87 1.42 10.22
CA LEU A 174 5.51 2.35 9.29
C LEU A 174 6.90 1.84 8.94
N LEU A 175 7.18 1.73 7.64
CA LEU A 175 8.48 1.35 7.08
C LEU A 175 8.96 2.46 6.15
N ARG A 176 10.17 2.98 6.38
CA ARG A 176 10.79 3.93 5.46
C ARG A 176 11.67 3.18 4.46
N TYR A 177 11.50 3.50 3.19
CA TYR A 177 12.31 2.91 2.11
C TYR A 177 13.82 3.11 2.35
N GLU A 178 14.20 4.28 2.83
CA GLU A 178 15.58 4.66 3.10
C GLU A 178 16.19 3.80 4.21
N ASP A 179 15.42 3.52 5.28
CA ASP A 179 15.84 2.66 6.39
C ASP A 179 15.94 1.20 5.95
N LEU A 180 14.95 0.72 5.19
CA LEU A 180 14.97 -0.62 4.60
C LEU A 180 16.21 -0.83 3.72
N ARG A 181 16.66 0.21 3.01
CA ARG A 181 17.84 0.15 2.14
C ARG A 181 19.15 0.01 2.91
N VAL A 182 19.26 0.64 4.05
CA VAL A 182 20.49 0.68 4.86
C VAL A 182 20.54 -0.45 5.89
N ARG A 183 19.39 -0.83 6.45
CA ARG A 183 19.25 -1.80 7.54
C ARG A 183 18.26 -2.90 7.18
N THR A 184 18.41 -3.50 6.00
CA THR A 184 17.44 -4.44 5.42
C THR A 184 17.06 -5.57 6.38
N ALA A 185 18.03 -6.23 7.00
CA ALA A 185 17.76 -7.36 7.90
C ALA A 185 17.00 -6.92 9.16
N GLU A 186 17.41 -5.82 9.78
CA GLU A 186 16.77 -5.28 10.98
C GLU A 186 15.31 -4.87 10.69
N GLU A 187 15.08 -4.19 9.58
CA GLU A 187 13.73 -3.76 9.19
C GLU A 187 12.83 -4.96 8.82
N LEU A 188 13.38 -6.01 8.21
CA LEU A 188 12.61 -7.24 7.93
C LEU A 188 12.26 -8.01 9.22
N ILE A 189 13.11 -8.00 10.23
CA ILE A 189 12.82 -8.63 11.53
C ILE A 189 11.73 -7.84 12.28
N ARG A 190 11.70 -6.52 12.11
CA ARG A 190 10.77 -5.61 12.81
C ARG A 190 9.34 -5.72 12.26
N ILE A 191 9.16 -6.06 11.02
CA ILE A 191 7.85 -6.12 10.34
C ILE A 191 7.26 -7.52 10.34
#